data_54f5019a0878161b9d1d8f863718ffef
#
_entry.id   54f5019a0878161b9d1d8f863718ffef
#
_cell.length_a   1.000
_cell.length_b   1.000
_cell.length_c   1.000
_cell.angle_alpha   90.00
_cell.angle_beta   90.00
_cell.angle_gamma   90.00
#
_symmetry.space_group_name_H-M   'P 1'
#
loop_
_entity.id
_entity.type
_entity.pdbx_description
1 polymer ?
#
loop_
_entity_poly.entity_id
_entity_poly.type
_entity_poly.pdbx_seq_one_letter_code
_entity_poly.pdbx_strand_id
1 'polypeptide(L)'
;MNSDIANMRRLCAIRSVVIAGQFGALQFAKYQLGWLLPYVTLELLLGVIAIFAAFCWWRSYQRWPVTDLEFFVQLCIDVAGFTAVLYLSGGSSNPFISYLLVPLCISATTLPLRYTWGLVIVSLLAYGLLLFYFIPLAPLSPHAQHMHNAPAINMHMVGMWMNFVVSALLISYFVSAMASSLRQKENELAQVRERQLQDEQLLAVATLAAGTAHELGTPLATIKVI
;
A
#
# COMPACT_ATOMS: atom_id res chain seq x y z
N MET A 1 -12.71 -11.89 4.75
CA MET A 1 -11.51 -12.69 5.11
C MET A 1 -10.49 -12.80 3.98
N ASN A 2 -10.88 -12.87 2.72
CA ASN A 2 -9.91 -12.95 1.59
C ASN A 2 -9.26 -11.62 1.20
N SER A 3 -9.88 -10.47 1.47
CA SER A 3 -9.37 -9.14 1.13
C SER A 3 -8.10 -8.77 1.92
N ASP A 4 -8.07 -9.07 3.22
CA ASP A 4 -6.99 -8.63 4.12
C ASP A 4 -5.70 -9.43 3.86
N ILE A 5 -5.83 -10.72 3.58
CA ILE A 5 -4.69 -11.56 3.17
C ILE A 5 -4.17 -11.11 1.79
N ALA A 6 -5.06 -10.75 0.87
CA ALA A 6 -4.66 -10.24 -0.44
C ALA A 6 -3.90 -8.89 -0.32
N ASN A 7 -4.37 -7.99 0.54
CA ASN A 7 -3.70 -6.72 0.82
C ASN A 7 -2.32 -6.94 1.47
N MET A 8 -2.22 -7.90 2.40
CA MET A 8 -0.94 -8.26 3.01
C MET A 8 0.06 -8.82 1.97
N ARG A 9 -0.37 -9.69 1.07
CA ARG A 9 0.48 -10.20 -0.02
C ARG A 9 0.93 -9.09 -0.96
N ARG A 10 0.05 -8.15 -1.29
CA ARG A 10 0.41 -6.96 -2.10
C ARG A 10 1.46 -6.11 -1.39
N LEU A 11 1.31 -5.87 -0.08
CA LEU A 11 2.30 -5.16 0.72
C LEU A 11 3.65 -5.88 0.71
N CYS A 12 3.67 -7.19 0.91
CA CYS A 12 4.90 -8.00 0.85
C CYS A 12 5.57 -7.92 -0.54
N ALA A 13 4.79 -7.96 -1.62
CA ALA A 13 5.31 -7.84 -2.98
C ALA A 13 5.96 -6.46 -3.22
N ILE A 14 5.28 -5.37 -2.83
CA ILE A 14 5.82 -4.01 -2.94
C ILE A 14 7.10 -3.88 -2.13
N ARG A 15 7.11 -4.35 -0.88
CA ARG A 15 8.30 -4.35 -0.01
C ARG A 15 9.48 -5.08 -0.67
N SER A 16 9.23 -6.24 -1.29
CA SER A 16 10.28 -7.00 -1.99
C SER A 16 10.87 -6.22 -3.17
N VAL A 17 10.03 -5.56 -3.97
CA VAL A 17 10.48 -4.69 -5.07
C VAL A 17 11.30 -3.52 -4.55
N VAL A 18 10.86 -2.90 -3.46
CA VAL A 18 11.57 -1.76 -2.86
C VAL A 18 12.91 -2.16 -2.30
N ILE A 19 13.01 -3.28 -1.58
CA ILE A 19 14.29 -3.79 -1.07
C ILE A 19 15.24 -4.10 -2.22
N ALA A 20 14.75 -4.73 -3.29
CA ALA A 20 15.55 -5.00 -4.48
C ALA A 20 16.04 -3.70 -5.15
N GLY A 21 15.17 -2.68 -5.24
CA GLY A 21 15.52 -1.36 -5.77
C GLY A 21 16.56 -0.64 -4.90
N GLN A 22 16.41 -0.67 -3.57
CA GLN A 22 17.36 -0.09 -2.62
C GLN A 22 18.73 -0.77 -2.71
N PHE A 23 18.74 -2.11 -2.78
CA PHE A 23 19.97 -2.87 -2.95
C PHE A 23 20.64 -2.54 -4.29
N GLY A 24 19.87 -2.48 -5.38
CA GLY A 24 20.37 -2.09 -6.69
C GLY A 24 20.96 -0.67 -6.70
N ALA A 25 20.26 0.29 -6.08
CA ALA A 25 20.74 1.66 -5.95
C ALA A 25 22.03 1.75 -5.11
N LEU A 26 22.12 0.96 -4.03
CA LEU A 26 23.31 0.89 -3.19
C LEU A 26 24.52 0.32 -3.96
N GLN A 27 24.32 -0.75 -4.72
CA GLN A 27 25.39 -1.34 -5.55
C GLN A 27 25.81 -0.38 -6.67
N PHE A 28 24.85 0.28 -7.30
CA PHE A 28 25.13 1.31 -8.30
C PHE A 28 25.96 2.46 -7.72
N ALA A 29 25.59 2.96 -6.53
CA ALA A 29 26.34 4.00 -5.81
C ALA A 29 27.78 3.54 -5.49
N LYS A 30 27.94 2.27 -5.11
CA LYS A 30 29.24 1.67 -4.74
C LYS A 30 30.18 1.54 -5.95
N TYR A 31 29.69 0.99 -7.06
CA TYR A 31 30.54 0.61 -8.20
C TYR A 31 30.65 1.69 -9.29
N GLN A 32 29.60 2.50 -9.48
CA GLN A 32 29.57 3.49 -10.55
C GLN A 32 29.85 4.91 -10.06
N LEU A 33 29.35 5.28 -8.87
CA LEU A 33 29.47 6.62 -8.36
C LEU A 33 30.64 6.78 -7.37
N GLY A 34 31.12 5.69 -6.79
CA GLY A 34 32.23 5.68 -5.82
C GLY A 34 31.92 6.51 -4.56
N TRP A 35 30.67 6.69 -4.17
CA TRP A 35 30.30 7.49 -2.99
C TRP A 35 30.84 6.88 -1.71
N LEU A 36 31.26 7.74 -0.79
CA LEU A 36 31.72 7.33 0.54
C LEU A 36 30.53 7.13 1.47
N LEU A 37 29.88 5.97 1.34
CA LEU A 37 28.79 5.55 2.19
C LEU A 37 29.24 4.45 3.16
N PRO A 38 28.58 4.28 4.31
CA PRO A 38 28.85 3.15 5.21
C PRO A 38 28.21 1.86 4.64
N TYR A 39 28.78 1.34 3.56
CA TYR A 39 28.21 0.22 2.78
C TYR A 39 27.92 -1.01 3.65
N VAL A 40 28.84 -1.38 4.52
CA VAL A 40 28.65 -2.56 5.39
C VAL A 40 27.43 -2.38 6.29
N THR A 41 27.27 -1.19 6.89
CA THR A 41 26.12 -0.90 7.76
C THR A 41 24.81 -0.88 6.97
N LEU A 42 24.83 -0.29 5.76
CA LEU A 42 23.65 -0.26 4.88
C LEU A 42 23.27 -1.66 4.37
N GLU A 43 24.24 -2.46 3.96
CA GLU A 43 24.01 -3.84 3.52
C GLU A 43 23.45 -4.71 4.66
N LEU A 44 23.98 -4.56 5.89
CA LEU A 44 23.44 -5.23 7.08
C LEU A 44 22.01 -4.79 7.39
N LEU A 45 21.74 -3.49 7.35
CA LEU A 45 20.41 -2.95 7.58
C LEU A 45 19.39 -3.47 6.55
N LEU A 46 19.76 -3.45 5.26
CA LEU A 46 18.92 -4.03 4.19
C LEU A 46 18.74 -5.53 4.38
N GLY A 47 19.74 -6.24 4.88
CA GLY A 47 19.62 -7.65 5.24
C GLY A 47 18.59 -7.90 6.34
N VAL A 48 18.57 -7.07 7.39
CA VAL A 48 17.56 -7.14 8.46
C VAL A 48 16.16 -6.87 7.92
N ILE A 49 16.01 -5.83 7.08
CA ILE A 49 14.72 -5.50 6.44
C ILE A 49 14.27 -6.66 5.52
N ALA A 50 15.19 -7.30 4.80
CA ALA A 50 14.89 -8.46 3.95
C ALA A 50 14.44 -9.68 4.75
N ILE A 51 15.07 -9.94 5.90
CA ILE A 51 14.65 -11.01 6.83
C ILE A 51 13.24 -10.73 7.35
N PHE A 52 12.96 -9.50 7.74
CA PHE A 52 11.62 -9.09 8.15
C PHE A 52 10.60 -9.26 7.01
N ALA A 53 10.95 -8.89 5.78
CA ALA A 53 10.10 -9.11 4.60
C ALA A 53 9.82 -10.60 4.37
N ALA A 54 10.84 -11.46 4.49
CA ALA A 54 10.67 -12.91 4.38
C ALA A 54 9.76 -13.47 5.47
N PHE A 55 9.89 -12.98 6.72
CA PHE A 55 8.97 -13.32 7.81
C PHE A 55 7.53 -12.89 7.49
N CYS A 56 7.31 -11.70 6.96
CA CYS A 56 5.98 -11.24 6.55
C CYS A 56 5.40 -12.08 5.40
N TRP A 57 6.23 -12.51 4.45
CA TRP A 57 5.83 -13.46 3.40
C TRP A 57 5.38 -14.78 4.01
N TRP A 58 6.19 -15.36 4.89
CA TRP A 58 5.82 -16.59 5.59
C TRP A 58 4.52 -16.43 6.38
N ARG A 59 4.36 -15.31 7.10
CA ARG A 59 3.14 -14.96 7.84
C ARG A 59 1.91 -14.87 6.92
N SER A 60 2.06 -14.36 5.69
CA SER A 60 0.97 -14.22 4.72
C SER A 60 0.41 -15.55 4.18
N TYR A 61 1.13 -16.67 4.36
CA TYR A 61 0.67 -18.01 4.05
C TYR A 61 -0.08 -18.66 5.21
N GLN A 62 0.01 -18.12 6.41
CA GLN A 62 -0.73 -18.61 7.56
C GLN A 62 -2.22 -18.28 7.39
N ARG A 63 -3.09 -19.20 7.86
CA ARG A 63 -4.55 -19.02 7.79
C ARG A 63 -5.13 -18.11 8.89
N TRP A 64 -4.29 -17.48 9.67
CA TRP A 64 -4.73 -16.62 10.78
C TRP A 64 -5.23 -15.28 10.24
N PRO A 65 -6.30 -14.71 10.79
CA PRO A 65 -6.82 -13.43 10.36
C PRO A 65 -5.75 -12.34 10.55
N VAL A 66 -5.62 -11.48 9.57
CA VAL A 66 -4.76 -10.29 9.65
C VAL A 66 -5.59 -9.18 10.30
N THR A 67 -5.05 -8.59 11.37
CA THR A 67 -5.70 -7.47 12.06
C THR A 67 -5.22 -6.14 11.51
N ASP A 68 -6.06 -5.09 11.59
CA ASP A 68 -5.69 -3.72 11.22
C ASP A 68 -4.44 -3.26 11.97
N LEU A 69 -4.33 -3.63 13.26
CA LEU A 69 -3.18 -3.30 14.08
C LEU A 69 -1.89 -3.97 13.56
N GLU A 70 -1.96 -5.24 13.18
CA GLU A 70 -0.82 -5.96 12.59
C GLU A 70 -0.34 -5.26 11.33
N PHE A 71 -1.28 -4.90 10.45
CA PHE A 71 -0.97 -4.22 9.20
C PHE A 71 -0.37 -2.82 9.44
N PHE A 72 -0.92 -2.06 10.40
CA PHE A 72 -0.39 -0.76 10.82
C PHE A 72 1.03 -0.87 11.37
N VAL A 73 1.30 -1.82 12.27
CA VAL A 73 2.64 -2.04 12.82
C VAL A 73 3.64 -2.38 11.73
N GLN A 74 3.25 -3.20 10.75
CA GLN A 74 4.13 -3.51 9.61
C GLN A 74 4.49 -2.27 8.79
N LEU A 75 3.53 -1.35 8.55
CA LEU A 75 3.80 -0.09 7.87
C LEU A 75 4.70 0.84 8.71
N CYS A 76 4.53 0.87 10.03
CA CYS A 76 5.42 1.62 10.92
C CYS A 76 6.86 1.09 10.86
N ILE A 77 7.04 -0.23 10.81
CA ILE A 77 8.36 -0.86 10.65
C ILE A 77 8.97 -0.50 9.30
N ASP A 78 8.17 -0.45 8.22
CA ASP A 78 8.63 -0.01 6.90
C ASP A 78 9.12 1.45 6.93
N VAL A 79 8.35 2.35 7.54
CA VAL A 79 8.75 3.75 7.73
C VAL A 79 10.03 3.85 8.54
N ALA A 80 10.14 3.12 9.66
CA ALA A 80 11.32 3.13 10.50
C ALA A 80 12.58 2.57 9.78
N GLY A 81 12.44 1.45 9.08
CA GLY A 81 13.51 0.84 8.30
C GLY A 81 14.01 1.75 7.19
N PHE A 82 13.08 2.36 6.45
CA PHE A 82 13.44 3.31 5.40
C PHE A 82 14.08 4.59 5.96
N THR A 83 13.57 5.10 7.10
CA THR A 83 14.17 6.24 7.80
C THR A 83 15.60 5.96 8.22
N ALA A 84 15.90 4.74 8.70
CA ALA A 84 17.25 4.33 9.06
C ALA A 84 18.19 4.28 7.83
N VAL A 85 17.70 3.81 6.68
CA VAL A 85 18.47 3.85 5.41
C VAL A 85 18.76 5.30 5.01
N LEU A 86 17.75 6.19 5.07
CA LEU A 86 17.91 7.60 4.76
C LEU A 86 18.90 8.29 5.72
N TYR A 87 18.83 7.99 7.02
CA TYR A 87 19.76 8.52 8.02
C TYR A 87 21.23 8.27 7.66
N LEU A 88 21.54 7.09 7.15
CA LEU A 88 22.88 6.68 6.73
C LEU A 88 23.27 7.18 5.32
N SER A 89 22.31 7.70 4.55
CA SER A 89 22.50 8.04 3.14
C SER A 89 22.15 9.49 2.79
N GLY A 90 22.32 10.42 3.72
CA GLY A 90 22.18 11.86 3.46
C GLY A 90 20.93 12.52 4.01
N GLY A 91 20.09 11.78 4.75
CA GLY A 91 18.94 12.31 5.49
C GLY A 91 17.93 13.05 4.60
N SER A 92 17.58 14.26 5.00
CA SER A 92 16.61 15.12 4.28
C SER A 92 17.09 15.58 2.89
N SER A 93 18.39 15.55 2.63
CA SER A 93 18.94 15.88 1.31
C SER A 93 18.90 14.70 0.33
N ASN A 94 18.52 13.51 0.81
CA ASN A 94 18.39 12.34 -0.04
C ASN A 94 17.14 12.45 -0.93
N PRO A 95 17.27 12.33 -2.27
CA PRO A 95 16.13 12.47 -3.20
C PRO A 95 15.02 11.43 -2.97
N PHE A 96 15.33 10.32 -2.30
CA PHE A 96 14.35 9.27 -2.02
C PHE A 96 13.46 9.55 -0.81
N ILE A 97 13.60 10.70 -0.13
CA ILE A 97 12.81 11.03 1.06
C ILE A 97 11.29 11.01 0.81
N SER A 98 10.86 11.42 -0.39
CA SER A 98 9.44 11.37 -0.79
C SER A 98 8.85 9.96 -0.84
N TYR A 99 9.69 8.90 -0.79
CA TYR A 99 9.23 7.53 -0.65
C TYR A 99 8.42 7.28 0.65
N LEU A 100 8.64 8.09 1.69
CA LEU A 100 7.82 8.04 2.92
C LEU A 100 6.32 8.24 2.68
N LEU A 101 5.93 8.81 1.52
CA LEU A 101 4.52 8.93 1.12
C LEU A 101 3.89 7.58 0.72
N VAL A 102 4.69 6.60 0.30
CA VAL A 102 4.17 5.31 -0.19
C VAL A 102 3.45 4.53 0.92
N PRO A 103 4.03 4.32 2.12
CA PRO A 103 3.32 3.70 3.22
C PRO A 103 2.03 4.45 3.62
N LEU A 104 2.02 5.79 3.51
CA LEU A 104 0.82 6.59 3.78
C LEU A 104 -0.30 6.31 2.78
N CYS A 105 0.03 6.24 1.48
CA CYS A 105 -0.95 5.91 0.44
C CYS A 105 -1.51 4.50 0.64
N ILE A 106 -0.66 3.53 1.01
CA ILE A 106 -1.09 2.18 1.32
C ILE A 106 -2.04 2.17 2.52
N SER A 107 -1.68 2.86 3.60
CA SER A 107 -2.52 2.97 4.80
C SER A 107 -3.87 3.61 4.49
N ALA A 108 -3.88 4.70 3.72
CA ALA A 108 -5.11 5.41 3.37
C ALA A 108 -6.11 4.56 2.57
N THR A 109 -5.62 3.54 1.86
CA THR A 109 -6.44 2.65 1.03
C THR A 109 -6.88 1.36 1.73
N THR A 110 -6.17 0.96 2.79
CA THR A 110 -6.34 -0.36 3.40
C THR A 110 -6.78 -0.33 4.85
N LEU A 111 -6.50 0.76 5.57
CA LEU A 111 -6.73 0.86 7.01
C LEU A 111 -7.82 1.88 7.37
N PRO A 112 -8.48 1.72 8.53
CA PRO A 112 -9.34 2.75 9.10
C PRO A 112 -8.58 4.06 9.35
N LEU A 113 -9.30 5.18 9.25
CA LEU A 113 -8.76 6.55 9.30
C LEU A 113 -7.87 6.82 10.53
N ARG A 114 -8.20 6.21 11.68
CA ARG A 114 -7.41 6.33 12.92
C ARG A 114 -5.95 5.85 12.77
N TYR A 115 -5.75 4.75 12.06
CA TYR A 115 -4.40 4.21 11.80
C TYR A 115 -3.67 5.03 10.75
N THR A 116 -4.38 5.51 9.73
CA THR A 116 -3.81 6.38 8.71
C THR A 116 -3.25 7.67 9.33
N TRP A 117 -4.01 8.34 10.21
CA TRP A 117 -3.52 9.51 10.94
C TRP A 117 -2.34 9.18 11.86
N GLY A 118 -2.36 8.02 12.52
CA GLY A 118 -1.22 7.55 13.29
C GLY A 118 0.04 7.42 12.44
N LEU A 119 -0.08 6.85 11.23
CA LEU A 119 1.05 6.70 10.31
C LEU A 119 1.52 8.06 9.74
N VAL A 120 0.61 9.01 9.52
CA VAL A 120 0.97 10.40 9.15
C VAL A 120 1.88 11.00 10.22
N ILE A 121 1.51 10.90 11.50
CA ILE A 121 2.31 11.41 12.61
C ILE A 121 3.69 10.74 12.63
N VAL A 122 3.74 9.41 12.51
CA VAL A 122 5.01 8.65 12.47
C VAL A 122 5.90 9.11 11.30
N SER A 123 5.34 9.27 10.11
CA SER A 123 6.09 9.72 8.93
C SER A 123 6.58 11.16 9.05
N LEU A 124 5.77 12.06 9.62
CA LEU A 124 6.17 13.44 9.89
C LEU A 124 7.28 13.53 10.94
N LEU A 125 7.21 12.72 12.00
CA LEU A 125 8.27 12.63 13.00
C LEU A 125 9.55 12.06 12.39
N ALA A 126 9.45 11.01 11.57
CA ALA A 126 10.58 10.42 10.86
C ALA A 126 11.27 11.45 9.94
N TYR A 127 10.48 12.17 9.15
CA TYR A 127 11.02 13.26 8.31
C TYR A 127 11.61 14.40 9.15
N GLY A 128 10.94 14.80 10.23
CA GLY A 128 11.43 15.82 11.16
C GLY A 128 12.76 15.44 11.80
N LEU A 129 12.91 14.17 12.21
CA LEU A 129 14.20 13.64 12.72
C LEU A 129 15.30 13.74 11.66
N LEU A 130 15.01 13.39 10.40
CA LEU A 130 15.97 13.45 9.31
C LEU A 130 16.36 14.88 8.92
N LEU A 131 15.60 15.92 9.29
CA LEU A 131 16.00 17.31 9.10
C LEU A 131 17.16 17.72 10.01
N PHE A 132 17.19 17.18 11.23
CA PHE A 132 18.15 17.54 12.26
C PHE A 132 19.28 16.54 12.42
N TYR A 133 18.99 15.26 12.19
CA TYR A 133 19.91 14.15 12.44
C TYR A 133 20.07 13.31 11.18
N PHE A 134 21.25 13.35 10.58
CA PHE A 134 21.62 12.50 9.45
C PHE A 134 23.14 12.48 9.26
N ILE A 135 23.64 11.47 8.59
CA ILE A 135 25.04 11.39 8.19
C ILE A 135 25.16 12.07 6.81
N PRO A 136 25.84 13.22 6.70
CA PRO A 136 25.97 13.91 5.43
C PRO A 136 26.75 13.07 4.42
N LEU A 137 26.31 13.09 3.17
CA LEU A 137 27.07 12.50 2.07
C LEU A 137 28.34 13.35 1.84
N ALA A 138 29.52 12.77 2.06
CA ALA A 138 30.77 13.43 1.76
C ALA A 138 30.90 13.60 0.23
N PRO A 139 31.16 14.83 -0.27
CA PRO A 139 31.40 15.05 -1.70
C PRO A 139 32.68 14.32 -2.14
N LEU A 140 32.59 13.59 -3.22
CA LEU A 140 33.57 12.59 -3.69
C LEU A 140 34.91 13.11 -4.18
N SER A 141 35.16 14.40 -4.28
CA SER A 141 36.50 14.90 -4.55
C SER A 141 36.59 16.45 -4.50
N PRO A 142 37.76 17.01 -4.07
CA PRO A 142 38.05 18.44 -4.18
C PRO A 142 38.02 18.96 -5.63
N HIS A 143 38.17 18.06 -6.62
CA HIS A 143 38.18 18.42 -8.04
C HIS A 143 36.79 18.64 -8.65
N ALA A 144 35.70 18.22 -8.00
CA ALA A 144 34.35 18.47 -8.47
C ALA A 144 33.90 19.93 -8.27
N GLN A 145 34.63 20.72 -7.47
CA GLN A 145 34.33 22.14 -7.24
C GLN A 145 34.70 23.07 -8.40
N HIS A 146 35.50 22.61 -9.37
CA HIS A 146 35.97 23.46 -10.47
C HIS A 146 35.29 23.22 -11.83
N MET A 147 34.32 22.33 -11.92
CA MET A 147 33.52 22.14 -13.14
C MET A 147 32.19 22.90 -13.10
N HIS A 148 32.24 24.18 -12.86
CA HIS A 148 31.06 25.07 -12.83
C HIS A 148 30.45 25.39 -14.19
N ASN A 149 30.92 24.87 -15.31
CA ASN A 149 30.50 25.29 -16.66
C ASN A 149 29.98 24.18 -17.59
N ALA A 150 29.63 23.01 -17.08
CA ALA A 150 28.85 22.07 -17.88
C ALA A 150 27.41 22.02 -17.32
N PRO A 151 26.36 21.84 -18.15
CA PRO A 151 25.04 21.51 -17.68
C PRO A 151 25.06 20.06 -17.18
N ALA A 152 25.75 19.85 -16.06
CA ALA A 152 25.76 18.57 -15.37
C ALA A 152 24.35 18.38 -14.85
N ILE A 153 23.60 17.47 -15.48
CA ILE A 153 22.41 16.90 -14.90
C ILE A 153 22.84 16.43 -13.51
N ASN A 154 22.51 17.19 -12.50
CA ASN A 154 22.94 16.91 -11.14
C ASN A 154 22.37 15.52 -10.79
N MET A 155 23.23 14.59 -10.36
CA MET A 155 22.84 13.24 -9.95
C MET A 155 21.68 13.27 -8.92
N HIS A 156 21.63 14.35 -8.13
CA HIS A 156 20.52 14.66 -7.25
C HIS A 156 19.18 14.83 -8.02
N MET A 157 19.17 15.56 -9.13
CA MET A 157 17.98 15.75 -9.96
C MET A 157 17.51 14.43 -10.60
N VAL A 158 18.47 13.60 -11.06
CA VAL A 158 18.15 12.27 -11.61
C VAL A 158 17.55 11.38 -10.53
N GLY A 159 18.11 11.38 -9.32
CA GLY A 159 17.59 10.63 -8.18
C GLY A 159 16.18 11.08 -7.79
N MET A 160 15.92 12.39 -7.74
CA MET A 160 14.59 12.95 -7.49
C MET A 160 13.58 12.53 -8.58
N TRP A 161 13.98 12.62 -9.86
CA TRP A 161 13.14 12.21 -10.98
C TRP A 161 12.82 10.73 -10.94
N MET A 162 13.83 9.87 -10.71
CA MET A 162 13.64 8.42 -10.55
C MET A 162 12.68 8.09 -9.41
N ASN A 163 12.87 8.73 -8.24
CA ASN A 163 11.98 8.56 -7.10
C ASN A 163 10.55 9.00 -7.42
N PHE A 164 10.38 10.11 -8.13
CA PHE A 164 9.06 10.56 -8.57
C PHE A 164 8.38 9.53 -9.48
N VAL A 165 9.11 8.97 -10.46
CA VAL A 165 8.59 7.93 -11.36
C VAL A 165 8.14 6.70 -10.56
N VAL A 166 9.01 6.21 -9.66
CA VAL A 166 8.69 5.03 -8.83
C VAL A 166 7.47 5.31 -7.95
N SER A 167 7.43 6.45 -7.28
CA SER A 167 6.31 6.84 -6.43
C SER A 167 5.01 6.99 -7.22
N ALA A 168 5.07 7.63 -8.39
CA ALA A 168 3.90 7.81 -9.26
C ALA A 168 3.34 6.47 -9.76
N LEU A 169 4.22 5.54 -10.17
CA LEU A 169 3.81 4.22 -10.61
C LEU A 169 3.17 3.41 -9.46
N LEU A 170 3.78 3.44 -8.27
CA LEU A 170 3.25 2.74 -7.10
C LEU A 170 1.89 3.30 -6.67
N ILE A 171 1.77 4.62 -6.58
CA ILE A 171 0.51 5.29 -6.22
C ILE A 171 -0.57 4.97 -7.26
N SER A 172 -0.25 5.12 -8.55
CA SER A 172 -1.19 4.82 -9.65
C SER A 172 -1.66 3.36 -9.61
N TYR A 173 -0.74 2.42 -9.38
CA TYR A 173 -1.08 1.01 -9.25
C TYR A 173 -2.02 0.76 -8.06
N PHE A 174 -1.71 1.33 -6.89
CA PHE A 174 -2.51 1.14 -5.68
C PHE A 174 -3.91 1.73 -5.81
N VAL A 175 -4.00 2.97 -6.31
CA VAL A 175 -5.30 3.63 -6.52
C VAL A 175 -6.14 2.87 -7.55
N SER A 176 -5.51 2.40 -8.63
CA SER A 176 -6.22 1.59 -9.65
C SER A 176 -6.70 0.25 -9.09
N ALA A 177 -5.85 -0.44 -8.31
CA ALA A 177 -6.21 -1.70 -7.67
C ALA A 177 -7.35 -1.52 -6.66
N MET A 178 -7.35 -0.41 -5.92
CA MET A 178 -8.44 -0.08 -5.00
C MET A 178 -9.73 0.26 -5.73
N ALA A 179 -9.66 1.08 -6.78
CA ALA A 179 -10.84 1.43 -7.58
C ALA A 179 -11.49 0.17 -8.19
N SER A 180 -10.69 -0.78 -8.67
CA SER A 180 -11.20 -2.05 -9.18
C SER A 180 -11.89 -2.90 -8.09
N SER A 181 -11.30 -2.96 -6.90
CA SER A 181 -11.88 -3.68 -5.75
C SER A 181 -13.19 -3.05 -5.28
N LEU A 182 -13.27 -1.72 -5.28
CA LEU A 182 -14.48 -0.99 -4.92
C LEU A 182 -15.60 -1.26 -5.94
N ARG A 183 -15.30 -1.17 -7.24
CA ARG A 183 -16.28 -1.50 -8.32
C ARG A 183 -16.78 -2.94 -8.22
N GLN A 184 -15.90 -3.87 -7.88
CA GLN A 184 -16.31 -5.26 -7.67
C GLN A 184 -17.31 -5.38 -6.53
N LYS A 185 -17.05 -4.73 -5.39
CA LYS A 185 -17.97 -4.70 -4.24
C LYS A 185 -19.30 -4.04 -4.55
N GLU A 186 -19.27 -2.94 -5.32
CA GLU A 186 -20.49 -2.28 -5.77
C GLU A 186 -21.34 -3.20 -6.69
N ASN A 187 -20.70 -3.94 -7.59
CA ASN A 187 -21.36 -4.91 -8.44
C ASN A 187 -21.95 -6.08 -7.63
N GLU A 188 -21.23 -6.60 -6.63
CA GLU A 188 -21.73 -7.64 -5.74
C GLU A 188 -22.96 -7.16 -4.96
N LEU A 189 -22.91 -5.93 -4.42
CA LEU A 189 -24.06 -5.32 -3.75
C LEU A 189 -25.26 -5.09 -4.68
N ALA A 190 -25.01 -4.67 -5.92
CA ALA A 190 -26.06 -4.50 -6.91
C ALA A 190 -26.75 -5.84 -7.22
N GLN A 191 -25.99 -6.92 -7.40
CA GLN A 191 -26.52 -8.26 -7.61
C GLN A 191 -27.35 -8.78 -6.42
N VAL A 192 -26.90 -8.52 -5.19
CA VAL A 192 -27.64 -8.90 -3.98
C VAL A 192 -28.98 -8.15 -3.92
N ARG A 193 -28.96 -6.84 -4.20
CA ARG A 193 -30.19 -6.03 -4.24
C ARG A 193 -31.16 -6.52 -5.33
N GLU A 194 -30.67 -6.85 -6.51
CA GLU A 194 -31.49 -7.35 -7.59
C GLU A 194 -32.18 -8.68 -7.21
N ARG A 195 -31.45 -9.60 -6.57
CA ARG A 195 -32.01 -10.85 -6.04
C ARG A 195 -33.09 -10.59 -4.97
N GLN A 196 -32.82 -9.66 -4.04
CA GLN A 196 -33.80 -9.27 -3.02
C GLN A 196 -35.10 -8.74 -3.65
N LEU A 197 -35.00 -7.87 -4.66
CA LEU A 197 -36.16 -7.36 -5.38
C LEU A 197 -36.93 -8.46 -6.12
N GLN A 198 -36.23 -9.43 -6.72
CA GLN A 198 -36.86 -10.60 -7.36
C GLN A 198 -37.59 -11.46 -6.32
N ASP A 199 -37.00 -11.72 -5.17
CA ASP A 199 -37.60 -12.49 -4.08
C ASP A 199 -38.85 -11.77 -3.51
N GLU A 200 -38.80 -10.44 -3.34
CA GLU A 200 -39.93 -9.63 -2.93
C GLU A 200 -41.07 -9.68 -3.95
N GLN A 201 -40.75 -9.61 -5.26
CA GLN A 201 -41.75 -9.74 -6.33
C GLN A 201 -42.39 -11.12 -6.35
N LEU A 202 -41.61 -12.18 -6.19
CA LEU A 202 -42.11 -13.56 -6.08
C LEU A 202 -43.05 -13.72 -4.89
N LEU A 203 -42.67 -13.19 -3.71
CA LEU A 203 -43.51 -13.19 -2.51
C LEU A 203 -44.82 -12.42 -2.74
N ALA A 204 -44.76 -11.25 -3.36
CA ALA A 204 -45.95 -10.45 -3.68
C ALA A 204 -46.91 -11.20 -4.61
N VAL A 205 -46.39 -11.83 -5.69
CA VAL A 205 -47.19 -12.64 -6.60
C VAL A 205 -47.77 -13.88 -5.89
N ALA A 206 -46.97 -14.56 -5.06
CA ALA A 206 -47.46 -15.73 -4.31
C ALA A 206 -48.56 -15.34 -3.31
N THR A 207 -48.44 -14.21 -2.64
CA THR A 207 -49.45 -13.68 -1.71
C THR A 207 -50.74 -13.31 -2.43
N LEU A 208 -50.63 -12.64 -3.61
CA LEU A 208 -51.78 -12.32 -4.47
C LEU A 208 -52.47 -13.60 -4.97
N ALA A 209 -51.69 -14.56 -5.43
CA ALA A 209 -52.24 -15.86 -5.92
C ALA A 209 -52.95 -16.63 -4.79
N ALA A 210 -52.39 -16.67 -3.61
CA ALA A 210 -52.99 -17.30 -2.43
C ALA A 210 -54.32 -16.57 -2.03
N GLY A 211 -54.29 -15.24 -2.00
CA GLY A 211 -55.48 -14.41 -1.70
C GLY A 211 -56.62 -14.60 -2.71
N THR A 212 -56.29 -14.55 -4.04
CA THR A 212 -57.26 -14.78 -5.07
C THR A 212 -57.82 -16.21 -5.09
N ALA A 213 -56.96 -17.23 -4.82
CA ALA A 213 -57.43 -18.61 -4.71
C ALA A 213 -58.38 -18.79 -3.51
N HIS A 214 -58.15 -18.11 -2.40
CA HIS A 214 -59.03 -18.15 -1.24
C HIS A 214 -60.37 -17.43 -1.49
N GLU A 215 -60.37 -16.25 -2.14
CA GLU A 215 -61.56 -15.51 -2.50
C GLU A 215 -62.42 -16.21 -3.58
N LEU A 216 -61.80 -16.88 -4.53
CA LEU A 216 -62.49 -17.67 -5.56
C LEU A 216 -62.98 -19.02 -5.02
N GLY A 217 -62.28 -19.63 -4.09
CA GLY A 217 -62.68 -20.89 -3.46
C GLY A 217 -63.99 -20.81 -2.68
N THR A 218 -64.25 -19.69 -2.06
CA THR A 218 -65.46 -19.48 -1.24
C THR A 218 -66.77 -19.49 -2.09
N PRO A 219 -66.92 -18.72 -3.18
CA PRO A 219 -68.11 -18.80 -4.02
C PRO A 219 -68.24 -20.10 -4.79
N LEU A 220 -67.12 -20.73 -5.21
CA LEU A 220 -67.14 -22.02 -5.87
C LEU A 220 -67.63 -23.15 -4.99
N ALA A 221 -67.32 -23.12 -3.71
CA ALA A 221 -67.83 -24.06 -2.72
C ALA A 221 -69.35 -23.90 -2.49
N THR A 222 -69.87 -22.67 -2.54
CA THR A 222 -71.31 -22.38 -2.38
C THR A 222 -72.13 -22.86 -3.57
N ILE A 223 -71.60 -22.75 -4.78
CA ILE A 223 -72.25 -23.21 -6.00
C ILE A 223 -72.36 -24.75 -6.07
N LYS A 224 -71.39 -25.48 -5.43
CA LYS A 224 -71.36 -26.93 -5.42
C LYS A 224 -72.42 -27.52 -4.41
N VAL A 225 -72.99 -26.76 -3.56
CA VAL A 225 -73.95 -27.18 -2.51
C VAL A 225 -75.45 -26.94 -2.96
N ILE A 226 -75.68 -26.32 -4.11
CA ILE A 226 -76.99 -26.19 -4.76
C ILE A 226 -77.11 -27.25 -5.85
#